data_c324956ba87b0604bd908d51c9388d99
#
_entry.id   c324956ba87b0604bd908d51c9388d99
#
_cell.length_a   1.000
_cell.length_b   1.000
_cell.length_c   1.000
_cell.angle_alpha   90.00
_cell.angle_beta   90.00
_cell.angle_gamma   90.00
#
_symmetry.space_group_name_H-M   'P 1'
#
loop_
_entity.id
_entity.type
_entity.pdbx_description
1 polymer ?
#
loop_
_entity_poly.entity_id
_entity_poly.type
_entity_poly.pdbx_seq_one_letter_code
_entity_poly.pdbx_strand_id
1 'polypeptide(L)'
;MRLTEALLRHVLELRYEQLDPAAVAATRVFVMDSLAMGIAGSGPQVPLTRAVRDSAAGYGQGTQARVWVSGEALPAASAAMVNGYQVHSQEFDCVHMPAVVHPMAVIIASLVAAAERRGNDDGVAVDGRALVTALN
;
A
#
# COMPACT_ATOMS: atom_id res chain seq x y z
N MET A 1 2.01 31.13 3.53
CA MET A 1 1.18 29.89 3.52
C MET A 1 1.73 28.94 4.58
N ARG A 2 0.87 28.40 5.45
CA ARG A 2 1.30 27.44 6.48
C ARG A 2 1.60 26.09 5.80
N LEU A 3 2.58 25.35 6.30
CA LEU A 3 2.96 24.04 5.73
C LEU A 3 1.75 23.09 5.60
N THR A 4 0.90 23.05 6.61
CA THR A 4 -0.34 22.24 6.61
C THR A 4 -1.28 22.61 5.45
N GLU A 5 -1.42 23.92 5.17
CA GLU A 5 -2.27 24.39 4.06
C GLU A 5 -1.69 23.96 2.71
N ALA A 6 -0.36 23.99 2.57
CA ALA A 6 0.32 23.53 1.36
C ALA A 6 0.11 22.03 1.13
N LEU A 7 0.25 21.20 2.17
CA LEU A 7 0.03 19.77 2.10
C LEU A 7 -1.43 19.43 1.78
N LEU A 8 -2.38 20.07 2.46
CA LEU A 8 -3.81 19.85 2.19
C LEU A 8 -4.16 20.22 0.75
N ARG A 9 -3.66 21.35 0.27
CA ARG A 9 -3.86 21.76 -1.12
C ARG A 9 -3.28 20.76 -2.09
N HIS A 10 -2.05 20.30 -1.87
CA HIS A 10 -1.41 19.28 -2.70
C HIS A 10 -2.29 18.01 -2.78
N VAL A 11 -2.70 17.46 -1.65
CA VAL A 11 -3.52 16.23 -1.60
C VAL A 11 -4.88 16.40 -2.29
N LEU A 12 -5.52 17.57 -2.14
CA LEU A 12 -6.87 17.81 -2.68
C LEU A 12 -6.88 18.22 -4.16
N GLU A 13 -5.84 18.90 -4.62
CA GLU A 13 -5.81 19.53 -5.95
C GLU A 13 -4.95 18.76 -6.96
N LEU A 14 -4.05 17.87 -6.52
CA LEU A 14 -3.19 17.10 -7.41
C LEU A 14 -3.99 16.27 -8.41
N ARG A 15 -3.60 16.34 -9.68
CA ARG A 15 -4.18 15.56 -10.78
C ARG A 15 -3.09 14.81 -11.51
N TYR A 16 -3.42 13.63 -12.05
CA TYR A 16 -2.47 12.80 -12.80
C TYR A 16 -1.74 13.56 -13.92
N GLU A 17 -2.46 14.45 -14.61
CA GLU A 17 -1.95 15.24 -15.73
C GLU A 17 -0.91 16.30 -15.31
N GLN A 18 -0.80 16.58 -14.01
CA GLN A 18 0.17 17.52 -13.44
C GLN A 18 1.46 16.84 -13.00
N LEU A 19 1.46 15.50 -12.97
CA LEU A 19 2.64 14.74 -12.54
C LEU A 19 3.74 14.82 -13.60
N ASP A 20 4.97 15.00 -13.12
CA ASP A 20 6.16 14.86 -13.96
C ASP A 20 6.25 13.42 -14.48
N PRO A 21 6.49 13.22 -15.79
CA PRO A 21 6.71 11.88 -16.34
C PRO A 21 7.79 11.07 -15.62
N ALA A 22 8.83 11.72 -15.10
CA ALA A 22 9.86 11.05 -14.31
C ALA A 22 9.32 10.57 -12.97
N ALA A 23 8.45 11.36 -12.29
CA ALA A 23 7.78 10.94 -11.07
C ALA A 23 6.86 9.73 -11.32
N VAL A 24 6.07 9.76 -12.40
CA VAL A 24 5.22 8.62 -12.79
C VAL A 24 6.06 7.36 -13.04
N ALA A 25 7.19 7.48 -13.73
CA ALA A 25 8.09 6.36 -13.99
C ALA A 25 8.69 5.81 -12.69
N ALA A 26 9.16 6.68 -11.79
CA ALA A 26 9.69 6.28 -10.49
C ALA A 26 8.61 5.59 -9.63
N THR A 27 7.40 6.13 -9.59
CA THR A 27 6.28 5.52 -8.86
C THR A 27 5.98 4.11 -9.34
N ARG A 28 6.01 3.86 -10.65
CA ARG A 28 5.82 2.51 -11.21
C ARG A 28 6.91 1.54 -10.74
N VAL A 29 8.16 1.99 -10.68
CA VAL A 29 9.27 1.17 -10.17
C VAL A 29 9.04 0.85 -8.70
N PHE A 30 8.71 1.83 -7.86
CA PHE A 30 8.43 1.60 -6.44
C PHE A 30 7.24 0.67 -6.20
N VAL A 31 6.17 0.79 -6.99
CA VAL A 31 5.03 -0.13 -6.90
C VAL A 31 5.46 -1.56 -7.25
N MET A 32 6.20 -1.73 -8.33
CA MET A 32 6.69 -3.03 -8.79
C MET A 32 7.62 -3.67 -7.77
N ASP A 33 8.56 -2.91 -7.22
CA ASP A 33 9.47 -3.32 -6.15
C ASP A 33 8.69 -3.77 -4.91
N SER A 34 7.77 -2.94 -4.43
CA SER A 34 6.97 -3.24 -3.24
C SER A 34 6.10 -4.48 -3.40
N LEU A 35 5.51 -4.68 -4.58
CA LEU A 35 4.74 -5.90 -4.88
C LEU A 35 5.64 -7.14 -4.90
N ALA A 36 6.84 -7.03 -5.50
CA ALA A 36 7.81 -8.12 -5.50
C ALA A 36 8.25 -8.48 -4.07
N MET A 37 8.52 -7.48 -3.24
CA MET A 37 8.86 -7.68 -1.83
C MET A 37 7.69 -8.29 -1.05
N GLY A 38 6.45 -7.86 -1.29
CA GLY A 38 5.26 -8.47 -0.69
C GLY A 38 5.09 -9.94 -1.05
N ILE A 39 5.34 -10.30 -2.31
CA ILE A 39 5.33 -11.70 -2.76
C ILE A 39 6.43 -12.50 -2.05
N ALA A 40 7.66 -11.97 -1.99
CA ALA A 40 8.77 -12.62 -1.32
C ALA A 40 8.52 -12.78 0.18
N GLY A 41 7.97 -11.74 0.84
CA GLY A 41 7.63 -11.75 2.27
C GLY A 41 6.46 -12.65 2.65
N SER A 42 5.69 -13.12 1.68
CA SER A 42 4.59 -14.09 1.90
C SER A 42 5.08 -15.54 1.98
N GLY A 43 6.32 -15.80 1.61
CA GLY A 43 6.86 -17.16 1.49
C GLY A 43 7.11 -17.85 2.84
N PRO A 44 7.26 -19.19 2.81
CA PRO A 44 7.45 -20.01 4.01
C PRO A 44 8.75 -19.70 4.76
N GLN A 45 9.71 -19.04 4.11
CA GLN A 45 10.95 -18.59 4.70
C GLN A 45 10.77 -17.39 5.66
N VAL A 46 9.58 -16.78 5.69
CA VAL A 46 9.23 -15.68 6.58
C VAL A 46 8.19 -16.16 7.60
N PRO A 47 8.62 -16.80 8.70
CA PRO A 47 7.72 -17.53 9.60
C PRO A 47 6.71 -16.63 10.32
N LEU A 48 7.05 -15.37 10.55
CA LEU A 48 6.16 -14.44 11.26
C LEU A 48 4.99 -13.93 10.40
N THR A 49 5.06 -14.03 9.07
CA THR A 49 3.95 -13.63 8.17
C THR A 49 2.65 -14.34 8.53
N ARG A 50 2.71 -15.63 8.83
CA ARG A 50 1.53 -16.37 9.28
C ARG A 50 1.00 -15.86 10.61
N ALA A 51 1.85 -15.63 11.58
CA ALA A 51 1.45 -15.12 12.90
C ALA A 51 0.81 -13.74 12.81
N VAL A 52 1.37 -12.85 11.98
CA VAL A 52 0.80 -11.52 11.72
C VAL A 52 -0.58 -11.64 11.07
N ARG A 53 -0.74 -12.52 10.07
CA ARG A 53 -2.02 -12.76 9.42
C ARG A 53 -3.07 -13.32 10.39
N ASP A 54 -2.71 -14.34 11.18
CA ASP A 54 -3.61 -14.95 12.14
C ASP A 54 -4.04 -13.95 13.23
N SER A 55 -3.13 -13.07 13.66
CA SER A 55 -3.44 -11.95 14.54
C SER A 55 -4.37 -10.93 13.89
N ALA A 56 -4.08 -10.55 12.64
CA ALA A 56 -4.88 -9.58 11.90
C ALA A 56 -6.32 -10.05 11.65
N ALA A 57 -6.51 -11.35 11.39
CA ALA A 57 -7.83 -11.95 11.25
C ALA A 57 -8.67 -11.86 12.54
N GLY A 58 -8.03 -11.77 13.70
CA GLY A 58 -8.69 -11.60 15.00
C GLY A 58 -9.25 -10.20 15.25
N TYR A 59 -8.86 -9.18 14.50
CA TYR A 59 -9.30 -7.80 14.74
C TYR A 59 -10.69 -7.46 14.19
N GLY A 60 -11.36 -8.36 13.52
CA GLY A 60 -12.73 -8.14 13.05
C GLY A 60 -13.15 -9.04 11.91
N GLN A 61 -14.42 -8.90 11.52
CA GLN A 61 -15.01 -9.60 10.38
C GLN A 61 -15.10 -8.65 9.19
N GLY A 62 -14.84 -9.14 7.99
CA GLY A 62 -14.96 -8.36 6.77
C GLY A 62 -14.21 -9.00 5.60
N THR A 63 -14.60 -8.60 4.39
CA THR A 63 -14.05 -9.12 3.13
C THR A 63 -13.63 -7.99 2.20
N GLN A 64 -13.24 -6.86 2.79
CA GLN A 64 -13.08 -5.58 2.08
C GLN A 64 -11.83 -5.53 1.23
N ALA A 65 -10.76 -6.22 1.63
CA ALA A 65 -9.50 -6.24 0.91
C ALA A 65 -8.82 -7.62 1.04
N ARG A 66 -7.84 -7.88 0.16
CA ARG A 66 -7.17 -9.17 0.11
C ARG A 66 -5.75 -9.10 0.65
N VAL A 67 -5.40 -10.17 1.36
CA VAL A 67 -3.99 -10.49 1.65
C VAL A 67 -3.34 -10.99 0.36
N TRP A 68 -2.23 -10.38 0.00
CA TRP A 68 -1.52 -10.70 -1.22
C TRP A 68 -1.00 -12.15 -1.18
N VAL A 69 -0.97 -12.78 -2.34
CA VAL A 69 -0.58 -14.19 -2.55
C VAL A 69 -1.59 -15.20 -1.99
N SER A 70 -1.99 -15.09 -0.71
CA SER A 70 -2.98 -16.01 -0.14
C SER A 70 -4.40 -15.80 -0.69
N GLY A 71 -4.72 -14.57 -1.10
CA GLY A 71 -6.06 -14.20 -1.56
C GLY A 71 -7.12 -14.15 -0.45
N GLU A 72 -6.73 -14.37 0.81
CA GLU A 72 -7.63 -14.30 1.95
C GLU A 72 -8.24 -12.91 2.07
N ALA A 73 -9.56 -12.84 2.23
CA ALA A 73 -10.27 -11.58 2.36
C ALA A 73 -10.42 -11.21 3.84
N LEU A 74 -10.00 -10.00 4.19
CA LEU A 74 -10.02 -9.45 5.55
C LEU A 74 -10.61 -8.02 5.53
N PRO A 75 -10.92 -7.45 6.71
CA PRO A 75 -11.10 -6.00 6.83
C PRO A 75 -9.93 -5.24 6.21
N ALA A 76 -10.19 -4.12 5.54
CA ALA A 76 -9.17 -3.40 4.79
C ALA A 76 -7.93 -3.04 5.63
N ALA A 77 -8.12 -2.60 6.87
CA ALA A 77 -7.01 -2.30 7.78
C ALA A 77 -6.18 -3.54 8.13
N SER A 78 -6.83 -4.70 8.34
CA SER A 78 -6.15 -5.97 8.61
C SER A 78 -5.37 -6.46 7.39
N ALA A 79 -5.95 -6.40 6.20
CA ALA A 79 -5.26 -6.75 4.96
C ALA A 79 -4.05 -5.82 4.71
N ALA A 80 -4.22 -4.51 4.92
CA ALA A 80 -3.12 -3.53 4.81
C ALA A 80 -1.98 -3.85 5.78
N MET A 81 -2.28 -4.20 7.02
CA MET A 81 -1.28 -4.57 8.03
C MET A 81 -0.48 -5.80 7.59
N VAL A 82 -1.15 -6.85 7.13
CA VAL A 82 -0.47 -8.08 6.67
C VAL A 82 0.38 -7.80 5.44
N ASN A 83 -0.17 -7.09 4.44
CA ASN A 83 0.53 -6.78 3.20
C ASN A 83 1.75 -5.86 3.47
N GLY A 84 1.60 -4.87 4.35
CA GLY A 84 2.71 -4.00 4.76
C GLY A 84 3.82 -4.79 5.47
N TYR A 85 3.45 -5.72 6.34
CA TYR A 85 4.43 -6.63 6.95
C TYR A 85 5.14 -7.49 5.90
N GLN A 86 4.43 -8.05 4.93
CA GLN A 86 5.03 -8.82 3.83
C GLN A 86 6.05 -8.00 3.06
N VAL A 87 5.74 -6.74 2.74
CA VAL A 87 6.66 -5.84 2.02
C VAL A 87 7.94 -5.59 2.82
N HIS A 88 7.82 -5.32 4.12
CA HIS A 88 8.96 -4.93 4.97
C HIS A 88 9.72 -6.10 5.61
N SER A 89 9.14 -7.28 5.68
CA SER A 89 9.62 -8.42 6.49
C SER A 89 11.06 -8.86 6.24
N GLN A 90 11.64 -8.50 5.11
CA GLN A 90 13.02 -8.85 4.74
C GLN A 90 13.95 -7.63 4.65
N GLU A 91 13.45 -6.43 4.91
CA GLU A 91 14.19 -5.15 4.88
C GLU A 91 14.93 -4.88 3.55
N PHE A 92 14.37 -5.34 2.43
CA PHE A 92 14.85 -5.07 1.07
C PHE A 92 14.01 -4.02 0.34
N ASP A 93 12.90 -3.59 0.93
CA ASP A 93 12.04 -2.55 0.38
C ASP A 93 12.72 -1.18 0.42
N CYS A 94 12.28 -0.28 -0.45
CA CYS A 94 12.92 1.02 -0.64
C CYS A 94 12.98 1.85 0.64
N VAL A 95 14.08 2.56 0.82
CA VAL A 95 14.31 3.45 1.97
C VAL A 95 14.49 4.90 1.53
N HIS A 96 13.85 5.83 2.24
CA HIS A 96 14.13 7.25 2.12
C HIS A 96 15.26 7.61 3.08
N MET A 97 16.49 7.61 2.58
CA MET A 97 17.71 7.76 3.39
C MET A 97 17.73 8.98 4.31
N PRO A 98 17.32 10.19 3.86
CA PRO A 98 17.37 11.36 4.72
C PRO A 98 16.43 11.28 5.95
N ALA A 99 15.31 10.57 5.84
CA ALA A 99 14.35 10.39 6.93
C ALA A 99 14.48 9.03 7.64
N VAL A 100 15.31 8.13 7.09
CA VAL A 100 15.51 6.76 7.60
C VAL A 100 14.17 6.03 7.77
N VAL A 101 13.34 6.05 6.74
CA VAL A 101 12.02 5.40 6.74
C VAL A 101 11.83 4.54 5.50
N HIS A 102 11.03 3.48 5.63
CA HIS A 102 10.56 2.61 4.54
C HIS A 102 9.11 2.95 4.19
N PRO A 103 8.87 4.01 3.39
CA PRO A 103 7.53 4.56 3.25
C PRO A 103 6.59 3.64 2.47
N MET A 104 7.10 2.91 1.49
CA MET A 104 6.24 2.14 0.59
C MET A 104 5.58 0.94 1.26
N ALA A 105 6.21 0.32 2.25
CA ALA A 105 5.59 -0.77 3.02
C ALA A 105 4.25 -0.36 3.63
N VAL A 106 4.17 0.88 4.13
CA VAL A 106 2.94 1.43 4.73
C VAL A 106 2.01 1.97 3.66
N ILE A 107 2.53 2.76 2.72
CA ILE A 107 1.73 3.53 1.78
C ILE A 107 1.06 2.61 0.77
N ILE A 108 1.82 1.74 0.08
CA ILE A 108 1.24 0.89 -0.98
C ILE A 108 0.23 -0.11 -0.42
N ALA A 109 0.53 -0.72 0.72
CA ALA A 109 -0.38 -1.68 1.36
C ALA A 109 -1.70 -1.02 1.76
N SER A 110 -1.63 0.19 2.33
CA SER A 110 -2.81 0.96 2.74
C SER A 110 -3.63 1.44 1.55
N LEU A 111 -2.98 1.96 0.50
CA LEU A 111 -3.67 2.45 -0.70
C LEU A 111 -4.36 1.34 -1.48
N VAL A 112 -3.70 0.20 -1.66
CA VAL A 112 -4.32 -0.94 -2.35
C VAL A 112 -5.51 -1.47 -1.56
N ALA A 113 -5.38 -1.63 -0.25
CA ALA A 113 -6.49 -2.08 0.59
C ALA A 113 -7.66 -1.07 0.60
N ALA A 114 -7.38 0.23 0.58
CA ALA A 114 -8.41 1.26 0.48
C ALA A 114 -9.10 1.25 -0.89
N ALA A 115 -8.34 1.02 -1.98
CA ALA A 115 -8.88 0.91 -3.33
C ALA A 115 -9.78 -0.32 -3.48
N GLU A 116 -9.36 -1.47 -2.98
CA GLU A 116 -10.16 -2.70 -2.97
C GLU A 116 -11.44 -2.53 -2.14
N ARG A 117 -11.33 -1.95 -0.94
CA ARG A 117 -12.49 -1.63 -0.11
C ARG A 117 -13.48 -0.76 -0.86
N ARG A 118 -13.02 0.29 -1.52
CA ARG A 118 -13.88 1.19 -2.27
C ARG A 118 -14.58 0.48 -3.43
N GLY A 119 -13.89 -0.44 -4.10
CA GLY A 119 -14.49 -1.31 -5.11
C GLY A 119 -15.56 -2.24 -4.54
N ASN A 120 -15.29 -2.84 -3.40
CA ASN A 120 -16.16 -3.84 -2.79
C ASN A 120 -17.37 -3.23 -2.05
N ASP A 121 -17.16 -2.13 -1.32
CA ASP A 121 -18.23 -1.50 -0.51
C ASP A 121 -19.06 -0.51 -1.33
N ASP A 122 -18.42 0.29 -2.21
CA ASP A 122 -19.07 1.41 -2.90
C ASP A 122 -19.30 1.13 -4.39
N GLY A 123 -18.79 0.03 -4.93
CA GLY A 123 -18.84 -0.28 -6.36
C GLY A 123 -17.99 0.64 -7.23
N VAL A 124 -17.06 1.40 -6.64
CA VAL A 124 -16.22 2.38 -7.34
C VAL A 124 -14.85 1.80 -7.63
N ALA A 125 -14.60 1.48 -8.89
CA ALA A 125 -13.28 1.04 -9.32
C ALA A 125 -12.25 2.17 -9.22
N VAL A 126 -11.11 1.89 -8.57
CA VAL A 126 -9.94 2.77 -8.54
C VAL A 126 -8.98 2.30 -9.63
N ASP A 127 -8.70 3.16 -10.59
CA ASP A 127 -7.79 2.84 -11.68
C ASP A 127 -6.33 3.11 -11.34
N GLY A 128 -5.42 2.69 -12.23
CA GLY A 128 -3.98 2.86 -12.02
C GLY A 128 -3.54 4.32 -12.01
N ARG A 129 -4.26 5.24 -12.69
CA ARG A 129 -3.95 6.67 -12.66
C ARG A 129 -4.25 7.26 -11.29
N ALA A 130 -5.42 6.91 -10.72
CA ALA A 130 -5.79 7.33 -9.38
C ALA A 130 -4.79 6.81 -8.33
N LEU A 131 -4.35 5.54 -8.45
CA LEU A 131 -3.34 4.96 -7.56
C LEU A 131 -1.99 5.69 -7.68
N VAL A 132 -1.52 5.95 -8.90
CA VAL A 132 -0.27 6.70 -9.12
C VAL A 132 -0.38 8.12 -8.57
N THR A 133 -1.51 8.79 -8.76
CA THR A 133 -1.73 10.15 -8.21
C THR A 133 -1.67 10.14 -6.69
N ALA A 134 -2.29 9.16 -6.05
CA ALA A 134 -2.31 9.06 -4.58
C ALA A 134 -0.93 8.69 -3.98
N LEU A 135 0.00 8.17 -4.79
CA LEU A 135 1.37 7.85 -4.38
C LEU A 135 2.34 9.05 -4.53
N ASN A 136 1.94 10.13 -5.16
CA ASN A 136 2.73 11.36 -5.39
C ASN A 136 2.21 12.54 -4.58
#